data_6a89137c33c803583fae2645495d4420
#
_entry.id   6a89137c33c803583fae2645495d4420
#
_cell.length_a   1.000
_cell.length_b   1.000
_cell.length_c   1.000
_cell.angle_alpha   90.00
_cell.angle_beta   90.00
_cell.angle_gamma   90.00
#
_symmetry.space_group_name_H-M   'P 1'
#
loop_
_entity.id
_entity.type
_entity.pdbx_description
1 polymer ?
#
loop_
_entity_poly.entity_id
_entity_poly.type
_entity_poly.pdbx_seq_one_letter_code
_entity_poly.pdbx_strand_id
1 'polypeptide(L)'
;MKYVFIILSIVLFAGCSLKDTQIKTSKTVEIYDLVNIPQDVTFFSKNIEKNAPLYEAQVRYSQRYFHIWNIDKPKENLNSIKWPFIAFRAGKNYGENLQPLEQSFFDMMLENANFEAYATFNAKALTLKEVNLRVFPTIRPLLKDPSLAGEGFPFDYLQNSTIHANEPIFISHYSKDREWAYVFSNFASGWIKTDKFVILEKEHIKAWQNAQQVAIIKEGEPIYDLDGNFLFKSKIGMMFALISEDEKAYTVLSVASYKNSKPLFLRSKISKNVATKEILRLDENSLTAIVNEVSKTNYGWGGMYEQRDCSSMLRDMFAPFGIWLPRNSLQQSKVGRVISLSDLSDEEKINIIKEKAVPFQTLLYKKGHVVLYVGTYNGEIIIFHNTWGIKTKKDGVEGRVIVGKAV
;
A
#
# COMPACT_ATOMS: atom_id res chain seq x y z
N MET A 1 -35.31 -5.91 58.55
CA MET A 1 -35.17 -5.73 57.12
C MET A 1 -33.98 -4.83 56.74
N LYS A 2 -32.83 -4.95 57.39
CA LYS A 2 -31.59 -4.12 57.03
C LYS A 2 -30.35 -4.92 56.72
N TYR A 3 -30.43 -6.25 56.57
CA TYR A 3 -29.27 -7.11 56.38
C TYR A 3 -29.20 -7.81 55.00
N VAL A 4 -30.21 -7.61 54.14
CA VAL A 4 -30.27 -8.28 52.83
C VAL A 4 -29.53 -7.49 51.72
N PHE A 5 -29.26 -6.20 51.95
CA PHE A 5 -28.59 -5.37 50.91
C PHE A 5 -27.07 -5.42 50.91
N ILE A 6 -26.42 -5.95 51.99
CA ILE A 6 -24.95 -5.98 52.06
C ILE A 6 -24.37 -7.22 51.36
N ILE A 7 -25.15 -8.31 51.25
CA ILE A 7 -24.65 -9.54 50.57
C ILE A 7 -24.68 -9.44 49.04
N LEU A 8 -25.55 -8.61 48.46
CA LEU A 8 -25.63 -8.45 47.02
C LEU A 8 -24.50 -7.58 46.42
N SER A 9 -23.86 -6.74 47.23
CA SER A 9 -22.76 -5.88 46.80
C SER A 9 -21.41 -6.58 46.77
N ILE A 10 -21.25 -7.74 47.44
CA ILE A 10 -19.97 -8.47 47.46
C ILE A 10 -19.85 -9.46 46.32
N VAL A 11 -20.95 -9.85 45.68
CA VAL A 11 -20.92 -10.80 44.53
C VAL A 11 -20.54 -10.10 43.22
N LEU A 12 -20.61 -8.77 43.11
CA LEU A 12 -20.29 -8.01 41.91
C LEU A 12 -18.77 -7.69 41.73
N PHE A 13 -17.93 -8.00 42.71
CA PHE A 13 -16.47 -7.78 42.64
C PHE A 13 -15.65 -9.06 42.47
N ALA A 14 -16.27 -10.22 42.30
CA ALA A 14 -15.57 -11.49 42.09
C ALA A 14 -15.36 -11.85 40.59
N GLY A 15 -15.43 -10.89 39.71
CA GLY A 15 -15.26 -11.12 38.28
C GLY A 15 -14.10 -10.32 37.70
N CYS A 16 -12.93 -10.85 37.75
CA CYS A 16 -11.76 -10.76 36.86
C CYS A 16 -10.48 -10.92 37.70
N SER A 17 -10.22 -12.12 38.14
CA SER A 17 -8.85 -12.52 38.41
C SER A 17 -8.15 -12.56 37.08
N LEU A 18 -7.45 -11.50 36.71
CA LEU A 18 -6.41 -11.56 35.72
C LEU A 18 -5.43 -12.63 36.18
N LYS A 19 -5.54 -13.85 35.62
CA LYS A 19 -4.40 -14.77 35.67
C LYS A 19 -3.25 -14.00 35.09
N ASP A 20 -2.27 -13.76 35.90
CA ASP A 20 -0.96 -13.23 35.48
C ASP A 20 -0.36 -14.26 34.51
N THR A 21 -0.81 -14.20 33.27
CA THR A 21 -0.18 -14.88 32.15
C THR A 21 1.09 -14.10 31.94
N GLN A 22 2.16 -14.53 32.60
CA GLN A 22 3.50 -14.11 32.21
C GLN A 22 3.56 -14.31 30.70
N ILE A 23 3.54 -13.18 29.99
CA ILE A 23 3.91 -13.17 28.57
C ILE A 23 5.31 -13.74 28.56
N LYS A 24 5.44 -15.03 28.21
CA LYS A 24 6.74 -15.60 27.91
C LYS A 24 7.27 -14.75 26.77
N THR A 25 8.17 -13.82 27.11
CA THR A 25 8.98 -13.12 26.11
C THR A 25 9.58 -14.22 25.24
N SER A 26 9.08 -14.32 24.01
CA SER A 26 9.66 -15.23 23.05
C SER A 26 11.15 -14.87 22.98
N LYS A 27 12.03 -15.86 23.13
CA LYS A 27 13.45 -15.67 22.85
C LYS A 27 13.53 -15.00 21.50
N THR A 28 14.15 -13.84 21.44
CA THR A 28 14.43 -13.14 20.19
C THR A 28 15.19 -14.12 19.31
N VAL A 29 14.56 -14.61 18.25
CA VAL A 29 15.24 -15.48 17.28
C VAL A 29 16.04 -14.54 16.40
N GLU A 30 17.36 -14.60 16.51
CA GLU A 30 18.26 -13.89 15.61
C GLU A 30 18.13 -14.49 14.21
N ILE A 31 17.82 -13.66 13.24
CA ILE A 31 17.84 -14.04 11.82
C ILE A 31 19.25 -13.78 11.32
N TYR A 32 19.94 -14.85 10.93
CA TYR A 32 21.34 -14.83 10.49
C TYR A 32 21.63 -13.71 9.47
N ASP A 33 20.77 -13.58 8.45
CA ASP A 33 20.96 -12.60 7.38
C ASP A 33 20.89 -11.15 7.88
N LEU A 34 20.02 -10.86 8.87
CA LEU A 34 19.90 -9.51 9.44
C LEU A 34 21.08 -9.10 10.30
N VAL A 35 21.86 -10.07 10.78
CA VAL A 35 23.04 -9.83 11.62
C VAL A 35 24.32 -9.80 10.78
N ASN A 36 24.43 -10.67 9.77
CA ASN A 36 25.68 -10.93 9.07
C ASN A 36 25.76 -10.27 7.68
N ILE A 37 24.63 -9.79 7.14
CA ILE A 37 24.59 -9.03 5.88
C ILE A 37 24.47 -7.54 6.20
N PRO A 38 25.28 -6.66 5.58
CA PRO A 38 25.14 -5.22 5.75
C PRO A 38 23.71 -4.76 5.46
N GLN A 39 23.07 -4.08 6.43
CA GLN A 39 21.71 -3.54 6.28
C GLN A 39 21.73 -2.09 5.76
N ASP A 40 22.90 -1.54 5.49
CA ASP A 40 23.06 -0.22 4.91
C ASP A 40 23.04 -0.32 3.37
N VAL A 41 22.05 0.32 2.76
CA VAL A 41 21.87 0.34 1.31
C VAL A 41 23.06 0.96 0.57
N THR A 42 23.81 1.88 1.21
CA THR A 42 25.00 2.50 0.61
C THR A 42 26.07 1.48 0.27
N PHE A 43 26.11 0.37 1.02
CA PHE A 43 27.05 -0.71 0.73
C PHE A 43 26.82 -1.32 -0.66
N PHE A 44 25.55 -1.46 -1.07
CA PHE A 44 25.17 -2.12 -2.32
C PHE A 44 25.00 -1.12 -3.48
N SER A 45 24.62 0.12 -3.21
CA SER A 45 24.31 1.12 -4.24
C SER A 45 25.53 1.75 -4.93
N LYS A 46 26.72 1.55 -4.37
CA LYS A 46 27.99 2.10 -4.92
C LYS A 46 28.26 1.76 -6.37
N ASN A 47 27.79 0.61 -6.82
CA ASN A 47 28.06 0.08 -8.17
C ASN A 47 26.86 0.21 -9.11
N ILE A 48 25.86 1.05 -8.76
CA ILE A 48 24.72 1.25 -9.64
C ILE A 48 25.15 1.98 -10.91
N GLU A 49 24.73 1.46 -12.05
CA GLU A 49 24.92 2.17 -13.32
C GLU A 49 24.06 3.45 -13.32
N LYS A 50 24.70 4.59 -13.58
CA LYS A 50 24.03 5.89 -13.66
C LYS A 50 23.18 5.95 -14.91
N ASN A 51 21.87 5.84 -14.73
CA ASN A 51 20.91 6.08 -15.80
C ASN A 51 20.52 7.56 -15.80
N ALA A 52 20.67 8.22 -16.94
CA ALA A 52 20.17 9.58 -17.08
C ALA A 52 18.64 9.59 -16.91
N PRO A 53 18.05 10.58 -16.20
CA PRO A 53 16.61 10.74 -16.19
C PRO A 53 16.18 11.07 -17.61
N LEU A 54 15.19 10.34 -18.09
CA LEU A 54 14.60 10.65 -19.37
C LEU A 54 13.41 11.55 -19.11
N TYR A 55 13.37 12.74 -19.71
CA TYR A 55 12.18 13.59 -19.75
C TYR A 55 10.93 12.79 -20.14
N GLU A 56 11.09 11.86 -21.07
CA GLU A 56 10.07 10.90 -21.46
C GLU A 56 9.56 10.02 -20.29
N ALA A 57 10.40 9.73 -19.30
CA ALA A 57 9.96 8.96 -18.13
C ALA A 57 8.96 9.77 -17.27
N GLN A 58 9.19 11.07 -17.11
CA GLN A 58 8.27 11.98 -16.42
C GLN A 58 6.93 12.07 -17.14
N VAL A 59 6.96 12.25 -18.44
CA VAL A 59 5.74 12.31 -19.26
C VAL A 59 4.97 10.99 -19.18
N ARG A 60 5.64 9.84 -19.34
CA ARG A 60 5.01 8.53 -19.23
C ARG A 60 4.43 8.26 -17.84
N TYR A 61 5.16 8.65 -16.77
CA TYR A 61 4.66 8.49 -15.40
C TYR A 61 3.41 9.34 -15.17
N SER A 62 3.43 10.62 -15.53
CA SER A 62 2.28 11.52 -15.40
C SER A 62 1.08 11.03 -16.21
N GLN A 63 1.29 10.55 -17.43
CA GLN A 63 0.23 9.97 -18.26
C GLN A 63 -0.41 8.74 -17.57
N ARG A 64 0.40 7.88 -16.96
CA ARG A 64 -0.07 6.71 -16.18
C ARG A 64 -0.80 7.14 -14.91
N TYR A 65 -0.26 8.10 -14.18
CA TYR A 65 -0.82 8.61 -12.94
C TYR A 65 -2.22 9.22 -13.15
N PHE A 66 -2.39 10.03 -14.18
CA PHE A 66 -3.64 10.70 -14.49
C PHE A 66 -4.55 9.95 -15.48
N HIS A 67 -4.15 8.77 -15.97
CA HIS A 67 -4.94 8.08 -17.00
C HIS A 67 -6.38 7.84 -16.59
N ILE A 68 -6.62 7.63 -15.28
CA ILE A 68 -7.95 7.36 -14.73
C ILE A 68 -8.90 8.58 -14.85
N TRP A 69 -8.37 9.78 -14.98
CA TRP A 69 -9.15 10.98 -15.26
C TRP A 69 -9.40 11.21 -16.77
N ASN A 70 -8.76 10.40 -17.62
CA ASN A 70 -8.91 10.49 -19.09
C ASN A 70 -9.90 9.45 -19.65
N ILE A 71 -10.54 8.66 -18.77
CA ILE A 71 -11.58 7.71 -19.16
C ILE A 71 -12.96 8.27 -18.87
N ASP A 72 -13.97 7.85 -19.67
CA ASP A 72 -15.36 8.20 -19.45
C ASP A 72 -16.17 7.04 -18.85
N LYS A 73 -15.64 5.82 -18.96
CA LYS A 73 -16.21 4.60 -18.37
C LYS A 73 -15.09 3.63 -18.00
N PRO A 74 -15.30 2.78 -16.98
CA PRO A 74 -14.38 1.70 -16.66
C PRO A 74 -14.15 0.78 -17.86
N LYS A 75 -12.92 0.28 -18.02
CA LYS A 75 -12.58 -0.73 -19.03
C LYS A 75 -12.87 -2.14 -18.57
N GLU A 76 -12.82 -2.36 -17.26
CA GLU A 76 -13.09 -3.64 -16.62
C GLU A 76 -14.56 -4.01 -16.81
N ASN A 77 -14.82 -5.26 -17.17
CA ASN A 77 -16.17 -5.76 -17.24
C ASN A 77 -16.71 -6.14 -15.84
N LEU A 78 -18.01 -6.19 -15.70
CA LEU A 78 -18.69 -6.48 -14.44
C LEU A 78 -18.26 -7.83 -13.84
N ASN A 79 -18.01 -8.85 -14.65
CA ASN A 79 -17.58 -10.16 -14.15
C ASN A 79 -16.19 -10.11 -13.54
N SER A 80 -15.28 -9.29 -14.09
CA SER A 80 -13.93 -9.14 -13.55
C SER A 80 -13.91 -8.49 -12.17
N ILE A 81 -14.85 -7.59 -11.85
CA ILE A 81 -14.93 -6.98 -10.52
C ILE A 81 -15.70 -7.83 -9.50
N LYS A 82 -16.44 -8.85 -9.95
CA LYS A 82 -17.13 -9.81 -9.07
C LYS A 82 -16.26 -10.98 -8.59
N TRP A 83 -15.00 -11.04 -8.98
CA TRP A 83 -14.08 -12.12 -8.61
C TRP A 83 -14.07 -12.46 -7.10
N PRO A 84 -14.24 -11.48 -6.17
CA PRO A 84 -14.16 -11.79 -4.76
C PRO A 84 -15.30 -12.70 -4.28
N PHE A 85 -16.48 -12.59 -4.88
CA PHE A 85 -17.64 -13.45 -4.57
C PHE A 85 -17.49 -14.87 -5.09
N ILE A 86 -16.48 -15.12 -5.95
CA ILE A 86 -16.10 -16.44 -6.40
C ILE A 86 -14.97 -16.98 -5.50
N ALA A 87 -14.03 -16.14 -5.11
CA ALA A 87 -12.83 -16.51 -4.37
C ALA A 87 -13.09 -16.78 -2.88
N PHE A 88 -14.01 -16.02 -2.25
CA PHE A 88 -14.31 -16.13 -0.83
C PHE A 88 -15.67 -16.78 -0.60
N ARG A 89 -15.76 -17.66 0.42
CA ARG A 89 -16.95 -18.48 0.67
C ARG A 89 -17.22 -18.65 2.15
N ALA A 90 -18.50 -18.83 2.48
CA ALA A 90 -18.96 -19.19 3.81
C ALA A 90 -18.27 -20.47 4.34
N GLY A 91 -18.00 -20.49 5.62
CA GLY A 91 -17.37 -21.61 6.32
C GLY A 91 -15.88 -21.84 6.05
N LYS A 92 -15.29 -21.09 5.09
CA LYS A 92 -13.85 -21.20 4.72
C LYS A 92 -13.04 -19.95 5.07
N ASN A 93 -13.71 -18.88 5.41
CA ASN A 93 -13.09 -17.61 5.76
C ASN A 93 -13.64 -17.14 7.11
N TYR A 94 -12.83 -16.41 7.85
CA TYR A 94 -13.06 -16.05 9.24
C TYR A 94 -13.20 -14.53 9.39
N GLY A 95 -14.03 -14.09 10.31
CA GLY A 95 -14.21 -12.69 10.65
C GLY A 95 -13.24 -12.20 11.73
N GLU A 96 -13.49 -11.00 12.23
CA GLU A 96 -12.71 -10.34 13.29
C GLU A 96 -12.75 -11.08 14.65
N ASN A 97 -13.80 -11.86 14.87
CA ASN A 97 -13.98 -12.68 16.06
C ASN A 97 -13.37 -14.08 15.95
N LEU A 98 -12.64 -14.34 14.86
CA LEU A 98 -12.01 -15.62 14.51
C LEU A 98 -13.01 -16.77 14.33
N GLN A 99 -14.29 -16.46 14.09
CA GLN A 99 -15.31 -17.43 13.74
C GLN A 99 -15.51 -17.47 12.23
N PRO A 100 -15.91 -18.63 11.66
CA PRO A 100 -16.23 -18.74 10.26
C PRO A 100 -17.33 -17.74 9.85
N LEU A 101 -17.13 -17.05 8.73
CA LEU A 101 -18.15 -16.19 8.15
C LEU A 101 -19.27 -17.02 7.55
N GLU A 102 -20.50 -16.64 7.85
CA GLU A 102 -21.71 -17.29 7.34
C GLU A 102 -22.09 -16.79 5.95
N GLN A 103 -22.97 -17.53 5.25
CA GLN A 103 -23.46 -17.16 3.93
C GLN A 103 -24.16 -15.78 3.94
N SER A 104 -24.87 -15.46 5.01
CA SER A 104 -25.55 -14.16 5.20
C SER A 104 -24.62 -12.96 5.08
N PHE A 105 -23.35 -13.08 5.50
CA PHE A 105 -22.35 -12.03 5.31
C PHE A 105 -22.08 -11.80 3.81
N PHE A 106 -21.89 -12.85 3.03
CA PHE A 106 -21.59 -12.73 1.59
C PHE A 106 -22.81 -12.23 0.82
N ASP A 107 -24.01 -12.68 1.17
CA ASP A 107 -25.26 -12.23 0.55
C ASP A 107 -25.48 -10.72 0.81
N MET A 108 -25.25 -10.26 2.03
CA MET A 108 -25.31 -8.84 2.39
C MET A 108 -24.28 -8.02 1.60
N MET A 109 -23.04 -8.50 1.47
CA MET A 109 -21.99 -7.81 0.69
C MET A 109 -22.35 -7.74 -0.78
N LEU A 110 -22.88 -8.82 -1.35
CA LEU A 110 -23.30 -8.88 -2.75
C LEU A 110 -24.47 -7.92 -3.02
N GLU A 111 -25.45 -7.92 -2.13
CA GLU A 111 -26.58 -7.00 -2.23
C GLU A 111 -26.14 -5.54 -2.12
N ASN A 112 -25.32 -5.21 -1.10
CA ASN A 112 -24.85 -3.84 -0.88
C ASN A 112 -23.92 -3.35 -1.98
N ALA A 113 -23.19 -4.25 -2.67
CA ALA A 113 -22.31 -3.92 -3.77
C ALA A 113 -23.02 -3.26 -4.98
N ASN A 114 -24.36 -3.35 -5.09
CA ASN A 114 -25.17 -2.64 -6.06
C ASN A 114 -24.62 -2.71 -7.51
N PHE A 115 -24.25 -3.89 -7.95
CA PHE A 115 -23.61 -4.09 -9.26
C PHE A 115 -24.51 -3.71 -10.46
N GLU A 116 -25.80 -3.58 -10.26
CA GLU A 116 -26.74 -3.05 -11.27
C GLU A 116 -26.43 -1.60 -11.64
N ALA A 117 -25.89 -0.83 -10.69
CA ALA A 117 -25.44 0.55 -10.91
C ALA A 117 -24.01 0.66 -11.46
N TYR A 118 -23.36 -0.45 -11.82
CA TYR A 118 -22.00 -0.41 -12.34
C TYR A 118 -21.86 0.51 -13.56
N ALA A 119 -20.87 1.39 -13.55
CA ALA A 119 -20.57 2.35 -14.61
C ALA A 119 -21.71 3.34 -14.91
N THR A 120 -22.58 3.65 -13.95
CA THR A 120 -23.67 4.62 -14.13
C THR A 120 -23.36 6.02 -13.63
N PHE A 121 -22.51 6.16 -12.62
CA PHE A 121 -22.18 7.46 -12.03
C PHE A 121 -21.04 8.17 -12.76
N ASN A 122 -19.93 7.49 -13.02
CA ASN A 122 -18.81 7.91 -13.87
C ASN A 122 -18.23 9.30 -13.53
N ALA A 123 -17.83 9.53 -12.30
CA ALA A 123 -17.27 10.80 -11.84
C ALA A 123 -15.77 10.72 -11.55
N LYS A 124 -15.07 11.81 -11.82
CA LYS A 124 -13.65 12.00 -11.49
C LYS A 124 -13.54 12.65 -10.12
N ALA A 125 -12.65 12.14 -9.28
CA ALA A 125 -12.54 12.59 -7.90
C ALA A 125 -11.09 12.56 -7.42
N LEU A 126 -10.86 13.11 -6.23
CA LEU A 126 -9.58 13.15 -5.55
C LEU A 126 -9.75 12.66 -4.11
N THR A 127 -8.85 11.84 -3.62
CA THR A 127 -8.83 11.41 -2.23
C THR A 127 -8.43 12.54 -1.29
N LEU A 128 -9.09 12.63 -0.12
CA LEU A 128 -8.83 13.68 0.88
C LEU A 128 -7.71 13.31 1.85
N LYS A 129 -7.57 12.02 2.12
CA LYS A 129 -6.56 11.44 3.03
C LYS A 129 -6.14 10.08 2.47
N GLU A 130 -5.12 9.47 3.06
CA GLU A 130 -4.86 8.07 2.77
C GLU A 130 -6.08 7.22 3.10
N VAL A 131 -6.49 6.36 2.18
CA VAL A 131 -7.73 5.58 2.28
C VAL A 131 -7.49 4.13 1.94
N ASN A 132 -8.11 3.24 2.74
CA ASN A 132 -8.14 1.82 2.47
C ASN A 132 -9.03 1.51 1.26
N LEU A 133 -8.48 0.82 0.29
CA LEU A 133 -9.19 0.28 -0.86
C LEU A 133 -9.63 -1.14 -0.53
N ARG A 134 -10.92 -1.34 -0.34
CA ARG A 134 -11.51 -2.60 0.11
C ARG A 134 -12.02 -3.45 -1.04
N VAL A 135 -12.00 -4.75 -0.85
CA VAL A 135 -12.53 -5.74 -1.81
C VAL A 135 -14.06 -5.82 -1.73
N PHE A 136 -14.62 -5.73 -0.52
CA PHE A 136 -16.05 -5.58 -0.26
C PHE A 136 -16.37 -4.22 0.38
N PRO A 137 -17.61 -3.71 0.27
CA PRO A 137 -18.04 -2.46 0.90
C PRO A 137 -18.22 -2.65 2.42
N THR A 138 -17.12 -2.92 3.12
CA THR A 138 -17.10 -3.15 4.57
C THR A 138 -15.73 -2.87 5.17
N ILE A 139 -15.70 -2.46 6.45
CA ILE A 139 -14.48 -2.37 7.25
C ILE A 139 -14.11 -3.71 7.91
N ARG A 140 -15.06 -4.66 7.98
CA ARG A 140 -14.82 -5.96 8.62
C ARG A 140 -13.74 -6.73 7.86
N PRO A 141 -12.83 -7.41 8.56
CA PRO A 141 -11.80 -8.22 7.92
C PRO A 141 -12.37 -9.56 7.45
N LEU A 142 -11.68 -10.13 6.48
CA LEU A 142 -11.84 -11.52 6.08
C LEU A 142 -10.47 -12.19 6.15
N LEU A 143 -10.34 -13.13 7.05
CA LEU A 143 -9.11 -13.88 7.32
C LEU A 143 -9.24 -15.28 6.72
N LYS A 144 -8.12 -15.89 6.36
CA LYS A 144 -8.04 -17.35 6.21
C LYS A 144 -7.91 -17.97 7.59
N ASP A 145 -7.83 -19.31 7.64
CA ASP A 145 -7.78 -20.06 8.88
C ASP A 145 -6.67 -19.53 9.82
N PRO A 146 -7.04 -18.90 10.93
CA PRO A 146 -6.07 -18.26 11.83
C PRO A 146 -5.23 -19.27 12.63
N SER A 147 -5.56 -20.55 12.60
CA SER A 147 -4.75 -21.62 13.19
C SER A 147 -3.52 -21.96 12.36
N LEU A 148 -3.51 -21.59 11.07
CA LEU A 148 -2.41 -21.89 10.17
C LEU A 148 -1.28 -20.86 10.29
N ALA A 149 -0.05 -21.34 10.25
CA ALA A 149 1.12 -20.47 10.32
C ALA A 149 1.17 -19.50 9.11
N GLY A 150 1.15 -18.18 9.39
CA GLY A 150 1.18 -17.16 8.35
C GLY A 150 -0.19 -16.76 7.80
N GLU A 151 -1.26 -17.20 8.42
CA GLU A 151 -2.64 -16.79 8.14
C GLU A 151 -3.27 -16.14 9.40
N GLY A 152 -4.50 -15.66 9.28
CA GLY A 152 -5.14 -14.88 10.33
C GLY A 152 -4.63 -13.43 10.37
N PHE A 153 -4.76 -12.76 11.53
CA PHE A 153 -4.27 -11.38 11.67
C PHE A 153 -2.75 -11.30 11.47
N PRO A 154 -2.22 -10.32 10.70
CA PRO A 154 -2.88 -9.14 10.13
C PRO A 154 -3.33 -9.32 8.67
N PHE A 155 -3.44 -10.53 8.15
CA PHE A 155 -3.70 -10.78 6.73
C PHE A 155 -5.20 -10.69 6.41
N ASP A 156 -5.72 -9.47 6.36
CA ASP A 156 -7.09 -9.19 5.93
C ASP A 156 -7.20 -9.24 4.40
N TYR A 157 -7.77 -10.28 3.86
CA TYR A 157 -7.93 -10.49 2.41
C TYR A 157 -8.94 -9.53 1.75
N LEU A 158 -9.71 -8.78 2.53
CA LEU A 158 -10.51 -7.67 2.00
C LEU A 158 -9.73 -6.36 1.89
N GLN A 159 -8.52 -6.27 2.41
CA GLN A 159 -7.64 -5.13 2.23
C GLN A 159 -6.87 -5.30 0.91
N ASN A 160 -7.34 -4.64 -0.15
CA ASN A 160 -6.74 -4.73 -1.48
C ASN A 160 -5.51 -3.82 -1.63
N SER A 161 -5.63 -2.58 -1.15
CA SER A 161 -4.58 -1.58 -1.20
C SER A 161 -4.88 -0.40 -0.29
N THR A 162 -4.00 0.60 -0.30
CA THR A 162 -4.27 1.98 0.09
C THR A 162 -4.09 2.90 -1.11
N ILE A 163 -4.79 4.02 -1.10
CA ILE A 163 -4.64 5.14 -2.03
C ILE A 163 -4.17 6.33 -1.21
N HIS A 164 -3.13 7.03 -1.66
CA HIS A 164 -2.58 8.18 -0.94
C HIS A 164 -3.56 9.36 -0.94
N ALA A 165 -3.31 10.36 -0.07
CA ALA A 165 -4.03 11.62 -0.12
C ALA A 165 -3.74 12.36 -1.43
N ASN A 166 -4.75 13.05 -1.95
CA ASN A 166 -4.71 13.80 -3.20
C ASN A 166 -4.34 12.97 -4.44
N GLU A 167 -4.73 11.69 -4.44
CA GLU A 167 -4.53 10.80 -5.57
C GLU A 167 -5.78 10.76 -6.46
N PRO A 168 -5.60 10.79 -7.81
CA PRO A 168 -6.69 10.69 -8.77
C PRO A 168 -7.45 9.37 -8.66
N ILE A 169 -8.78 9.46 -8.62
CA ILE A 169 -9.68 8.30 -8.68
C ILE A 169 -10.83 8.56 -9.64
N PHE A 170 -11.43 7.48 -10.12
CA PHE A 170 -12.63 7.47 -10.93
C PHE A 170 -13.71 6.65 -10.22
N ILE A 171 -14.89 7.24 -10.00
CA ILE A 171 -16.01 6.61 -9.30
C ILE A 171 -16.92 5.97 -10.33
N SER A 172 -17.15 4.67 -10.20
CA SER A 172 -18.07 3.91 -11.05
C SER A 172 -19.51 4.02 -10.55
N HIS A 173 -19.76 3.70 -9.29
CA HIS A 173 -21.08 3.70 -8.66
C HIS A 173 -20.96 3.69 -7.14
N TYR A 174 -22.10 3.84 -6.46
CA TYR A 174 -22.20 3.74 -5.00
C TYR A 174 -22.83 2.41 -4.58
N SER A 175 -22.49 1.96 -3.37
CA SER A 175 -23.21 0.89 -2.68
C SER A 175 -24.69 1.27 -2.47
N LYS A 176 -25.56 0.28 -2.18
CA LYS A 176 -26.99 0.54 -1.94
C LYS A 176 -27.22 1.49 -0.76
N ASP A 177 -26.46 1.30 0.34
CA ASP A 177 -26.51 2.17 1.52
C ASP A 177 -25.82 3.52 1.30
N ARG A 178 -25.11 3.72 0.18
CA ARG A 178 -24.33 4.91 -0.18
C ARG A 178 -23.18 5.25 0.76
N GLU A 179 -22.82 4.35 1.69
CA GLU A 179 -21.68 4.51 2.55
C GLU A 179 -20.34 4.33 1.78
N TRP A 180 -20.38 3.57 0.67
CA TRP A 180 -19.21 3.20 -0.10
C TRP A 180 -19.34 3.59 -1.57
N ALA A 181 -18.21 3.85 -2.21
CA ALA A 181 -18.11 4.02 -3.66
C ALA A 181 -17.14 3.02 -4.24
N TYR A 182 -17.48 2.38 -5.35
CA TYR A 182 -16.53 1.56 -6.12
C TYR A 182 -15.71 2.47 -7.01
N VAL A 183 -14.42 2.45 -6.82
CA VAL A 183 -13.49 3.36 -7.49
C VAL A 183 -12.39 2.61 -8.23
N PHE A 184 -11.85 3.30 -9.21
CA PHE A 184 -10.63 2.94 -9.91
C PHE A 184 -9.56 3.98 -9.60
N SER A 185 -8.36 3.55 -9.26
CA SER A 185 -7.16 4.37 -9.22
C SER A 185 -6.26 4.03 -10.42
N ASN A 186 -5.11 4.65 -10.51
CA ASN A 186 -4.15 4.35 -11.60
C ASN A 186 -3.52 2.95 -11.49
N PHE A 187 -3.75 2.21 -10.39
CA PHE A 187 -3.09 0.93 -10.12
C PHE A 187 -4.01 -0.18 -9.59
N ALA A 188 -5.19 0.14 -9.06
CA ALA A 188 -6.12 -0.83 -8.49
C ALA A 188 -7.56 -0.29 -8.45
N SER A 189 -8.53 -1.20 -8.24
CA SER A 189 -9.94 -0.86 -8.04
C SER A 189 -10.49 -1.51 -6.77
N GLY A 190 -11.57 -0.97 -6.25
CA GLY A 190 -12.24 -1.48 -5.05
C GLY A 190 -13.15 -0.43 -4.41
N TRP A 191 -13.53 -0.69 -3.16
CA TRP A 191 -14.47 0.12 -2.39
C TRP A 191 -13.74 1.07 -1.45
N ILE A 192 -14.12 2.34 -1.43
CA ILE A 192 -13.70 3.34 -0.43
C ILE A 192 -14.92 4.01 0.19
N LYS A 193 -14.79 4.51 1.42
CA LYS A 193 -15.86 5.27 2.08
C LYS A 193 -16.10 6.60 1.39
N THR A 194 -17.37 7.01 1.31
CA THR A 194 -17.78 8.22 0.57
C THR A 194 -17.32 9.53 1.20
N ASP A 195 -16.98 9.53 2.49
CA ASP A 195 -16.40 10.68 3.21
C ASP A 195 -14.88 10.88 2.95
N LYS A 196 -14.25 10.02 2.14
CA LYS A 196 -12.79 10.01 1.92
C LYS A 196 -12.36 10.63 0.59
N PHE A 197 -13.27 11.12 -0.20
CA PHE A 197 -12.96 11.75 -1.48
C PHE A 197 -13.88 12.93 -1.76
N VAL A 198 -13.54 13.71 -2.78
CA VAL A 198 -14.36 14.78 -3.31
C VAL A 198 -14.39 14.70 -4.83
N ILE A 199 -15.59 14.93 -5.41
CA ILE A 199 -15.78 14.98 -6.85
C ILE A 199 -15.22 16.29 -7.39
N LEU A 200 -14.52 16.23 -8.53
CA LEU A 200 -13.91 17.37 -9.18
C LEU A 200 -14.71 17.78 -10.43
N GLU A 201 -14.80 19.06 -10.68
CA GLU A 201 -15.29 19.65 -11.93
C GLU A 201 -14.17 19.62 -12.99
N LYS A 202 -14.54 19.74 -14.27
CA LYS A 202 -13.59 19.63 -15.40
C LYS A 202 -12.44 20.65 -15.31
N GLU A 203 -12.72 21.84 -14.84
CA GLU A 203 -11.74 22.91 -14.68
C GLU A 203 -10.66 22.55 -13.66
N HIS A 204 -11.06 21.97 -12.53
CA HIS A 204 -10.14 21.52 -11.49
C HIS A 204 -9.24 20.38 -12.00
N ILE A 205 -9.81 19.43 -12.73
CA ILE A 205 -9.06 18.31 -13.33
C ILE A 205 -8.02 18.83 -14.30
N LYS A 206 -8.40 19.72 -15.22
CA LYS A 206 -7.47 20.34 -16.19
C LYS A 206 -6.37 21.13 -15.50
N ALA A 207 -6.74 21.95 -14.51
CA ALA A 207 -5.77 22.73 -13.75
C ALA A 207 -4.74 21.83 -13.06
N TRP A 208 -5.19 20.72 -12.47
CA TRP A 208 -4.32 19.77 -11.80
C TRP A 208 -3.41 19.01 -12.75
N GLN A 209 -3.95 18.52 -13.89
CA GLN A 209 -3.19 17.78 -14.89
C GLN A 209 -2.15 18.64 -15.61
N ASN A 210 -2.45 19.92 -15.87
CA ASN A 210 -1.58 20.85 -16.60
C ASN A 210 -0.50 21.47 -15.71
N ALA A 211 -0.65 21.43 -14.40
CA ALA A 211 0.37 21.94 -13.49
C ALA A 211 1.60 21.03 -13.49
N GLN A 212 2.76 21.63 -13.30
CA GLN A 212 3.96 20.84 -12.99
C GLN A 212 3.72 20.09 -11.68
N GLN A 213 4.12 18.80 -11.66
CA GLN A 213 3.93 17.97 -10.50
C GLN A 213 5.13 18.02 -9.56
N VAL A 214 4.83 18.03 -8.26
CA VAL A 214 5.83 17.94 -7.18
C VAL A 214 5.64 16.60 -6.48
N ALA A 215 6.65 15.74 -6.55
CA ALA A 215 6.66 14.41 -5.96
C ALA A 215 7.29 14.41 -4.56
N ILE A 216 6.70 13.69 -3.63
CA ILE A 216 7.26 13.50 -2.28
C ILE A 216 8.44 12.53 -2.34
N ILE A 217 9.52 12.90 -1.63
CA ILE A 217 10.77 12.13 -1.50
C ILE A 217 11.15 11.83 -0.06
N LYS A 218 10.30 12.20 0.92
CA LYS A 218 10.56 11.96 2.34
C LYS A 218 9.28 11.51 3.05
N GLU A 219 9.41 10.53 3.95
CA GLU A 219 8.32 9.92 4.69
C GLU A 219 7.97 10.67 5.97
N GLY A 220 6.65 10.73 6.27
CA GLY A 220 6.15 11.06 7.61
C GLY A 220 6.22 12.53 8.00
N GLU A 221 6.66 13.42 7.12
CA GLU A 221 6.70 14.86 7.41
C GLU A 221 5.26 15.42 7.40
N PRO A 222 4.87 16.21 8.40
CA PRO A 222 3.54 16.81 8.44
C PRO A 222 3.38 17.85 7.36
N ILE A 223 2.28 17.79 6.62
CA ILE A 223 1.89 18.79 5.63
C ILE A 223 0.75 19.64 6.21
N TYR A 224 0.95 20.94 6.21
CA TYR A 224 0.01 21.93 6.72
C TYR A 224 -0.48 22.83 5.57
N ASP A 225 -1.68 23.41 5.73
CA ASP A 225 -2.09 24.54 4.92
C ASP A 225 -1.34 25.83 5.33
N LEU A 226 -1.59 26.93 4.61
CA LEU A 226 -0.92 28.20 4.92
C LEU A 226 -1.39 28.83 6.23
N ASP A 227 -2.53 28.40 6.78
CA ASP A 227 -3.06 28.85 8.07
C ASP A 227 -2.52 28.01 9.24
N GLY A 228 -1.69 26.98 8.95
CA GLY A 228 -1.05 26.11 9.94
C GLY A 228 -1.91 24.92 10.38
N ASN A 229 -3.01 24.62 9.68
CA ASN A 229 -3.81 23.44 9.98
C ASN A 229 -3.17 22.20 9.36
N PHE A 230 -3.06 21.13 10.17
CA PHE A 230 -2.56 19.85 9.70
C PHE A 230 -3.52 19.21 8.69
N LEU A 231 -2.99 18.78 7.54
CA LEU A 231 -3.75 18.09 6.50
C LEU A 231 -3.50 16.59 6.52
N PHE A 232 -2.27 16.17 6.30
CA PHE A 232 -1.83 14.76 6.28
C PHE A 232 -0.29 14.69 6.41
N LYS A 233 0.24 13.47 6.56
CA LYS A 233 1.69 13.23 6.50
C LYS A 233 2.14 12.98 5.07
N SER A 234 3.37 13.39 4.77
CA SER A 234 4.02 13.08 3.50
C SER A 234 4.26 11.58 3.35
N LYS A 235 4.12 11.08 2.12
CA LYS A 235 4.41 9.68 1.78
C LYS A 235 4.98 9.62 0.36
N ILE A 236 6.08 8.87 0.20
CA ILE A 236 6.67 8.66 -1.13
C ILE A 236 5.63 7.98 -2.01
N GLY A 237 5.48 8.47 -3.26
CA GLY A 237 4.41 8.11 -4.17
C GLY A 237 3.31 9.17 -4.30
N MET A 238 3.20 10.11 -3.34
CA MET A 238 2.27 11.25 -3.46
C MET A 238 2.81 12.29 -4.44
N MET A 239 1.88 12.91 -5.20
CA MET A 239 2.17 14.00 -6.14
C MET A 239 1.17 15.14 -5.95
N PHE A 240 1.65 16.36 -6.09
CA PHE A 240 0.86 17.58 -5.94
C PHE A 240 1.05 18.53 -7.13
N ALA A 241 0.01 19.29 -7.46
CA ALA A 241 0.07 20.34 -8.47
C ALA A 241 0.83 21.56 -7.93
N LEU A 242 1.91 21.95 -8.58
CA LEU A 242 2.70 23.14 -8.23
C LEU A 242 1.92 24.42 -8.54
N ILE A 243 1.89 25.33 -7.58
CA ILE A 243 1.35 26.70 -7.74
C ILE A 243 2.50 27.68 -7.96
N SER A 244 3.47 27.65 -7.06
CA SER A 244 4.65 28.51 -7.08
C SER A 244 5.79 27.89 -6.27
N GLU A 245 6.97 28.46 -6.35
CA GLU A 245 8.10 28.07 -5.52
C GLU A 245 8.92 29.28 -5.09
N ASP A 246 9.60 29.13 -3.95
CA ASP A 246 10.67 30.02 -3.49
C ASP A 246 12.00 29.24 -3.37
N GLU A 247 13.03 29.83 -2.81
CA GLU A 247 14.34 29.17 -2.66
C GLU A 247 14.28 27.88 -1.83
N LYS A 248 13.35 27.78 -0.84
CA LYS A 248 13.31 26.73 0.18
C LYS A 248 12.14 25.76 0.02
N ALA A 249 11.07 26.17 -0.65
CA ALA A 249 9.83 25.41 -0.64
C ALA A 249 9.04 25.53 -1.94
N TYR A 250 8.19 24.54 -2.17
CA TYR A 250 7.12 24.53 -3.15
C TYR A 250 5.81 24.92 -2.47
N THR A 251 5.03 25.80 -3.10
CA THR A 251 3.62 25.99 -2.76
C THR A 251 2.79 25.16 -3.71
N VAL A 252 2.02 24.22 -3.16
CA VAL A 252 1.25 23.24 -3.93
C VAL A 252 -0.24 23.34 -3.63
N LEU A 253 -1.05 22.87 -4.56
CA LEU A 253 -2.47 22.71 -4.36
C LEU A 253 -2.75 21.43 -3.57
N SER A 254 -3.57 21.54 -2.53
CA SER A 254 -3.99 20.42 -1.66
C SER A 254 -5.50 20.43 -1.45
N VAL A 255 -6.08 19.27 -1.22
CA VAL A 255 -7.47 19.11 -0.83
C VAL A 255 -7.53 18.14 0.34
N ALA A 256 -8.05 18.57 1.49
CA ALA A 256 -8.15 17.73 2.69
C ALA A 256 -9.59 17.65 3.24
N SER A 257 -10.49 18.45 2.71
CA SER A 257 -11.88 18.49 3.10
C SER A 257 -12.78 19.06 1.99
N TYR A 258 -14.06 19.09 2.24
CA TYR A 258 -15.04 19.71 1.35
C TYR A 258 -16.00 20.61 2.14
N LYS A 259 -16.57 21.59 1.47
CA LYS A 259 -17.63 22.47 2.00
C LYS A 259 -18.79 22.50 1.03
N ASN A 260 -20.01 22.23 1.53
CA ASN A 260 -21.22 22.15 0.71
C ASN A 260 -21.05 21.22 -0.51
N SER A 261 -20.49 20.03 -0.29
CA SER A 261 -20.18 19.01 -1.32
C SER A 261 -19.19 19.46 -2.40
N LYS A 262 -18.54 20.61 -2.24
CA LYS A 262 -17.50 21.11 -3.15
C LYS A 262 -16.12 20.97 -2.52
N PRO A 263 -15.07 20.70 -3.31
CA PRO A 263 -13.70 20.61 -2.79
C PRO A 263 -13.28 21.94 -2.15
N LEU A 264 -12.70 21.85 -0.96
CA LEU A 264 -12.01 22.96 -0.36
C LEU A 264 -10.54 22.92 -0.80
N PHE A 265 -10.20 23.72 -1.80
CA PHE A 265 -8.83 23.85 -2.27
C PHE A 265 -8.01 24.68 -1.31
N LEU A 266 -6.92 24.11 -0.85
CA LEU A 266 -5.98 24.69 0.09
C LEU A 266 -4.62 24.84 -0.58
N ARG A 267 -3.79 25.72 -0.05
CA ARG A 267 -2.38 25.84 -0.44
C ARG A 267 -1.54 25.26 0.69
N SER A 268 -0.60 24.40 0.33
CA SER A 268 0.37 23.85 1.29
C SER A 268 1.78 24.23 0.89
N LYS A 269 2.62 24.50 1.88
CA LYS A 269 4.03 24.81 1.65
C LYS A 269 4.87 23.58 2.03
N ILE A 270 5.57 23.00 1.05
CA ILE A 270 6.37 21.78 1.22
C ILE A 270 7.84 22.13 0.96
N SER A 271 8.71 21.83 1.92
CA SER A 271 10.15 22.04 1.78
C SER A 271 10.74 21.29 0.60
N LYS A 272 11.72 21.88 -0.09
CA LYS A 272 12.50 21.23 -1.14
C LYS A 272 13.34 20.03 -0.64
N ASN A 273 13.49 19.89 0.70
CA ASN A 273 14.06 18.70 1.32
C ASN A 273 13.06 17.53 1.44
N VAL A 274 11.76 17.80 1.26
CA VAL A 274 10.67 16.83 1.43
C VAL A 274 10.10 16.40 0.08
N ALA A 275 10.23 17.25 -0.93
CA ALA A 275 9.66 17.03 -2.25
C ALA A 275 10.56 17.53 -3.37
N THR A 276 10.33 17.06 -4.58
CA THR A 276 11.02 17.48 -5.80
C THR A 276 10.04 17.67 -6.95
N LYS A 277 10.30 18.62 -7.84
CA LYS A 277 9.58 18.78 -9.11
C LYS A 277 10.25 18.06 -10.28
N GLU A 278 11.48 17.62 -10.07
CA GLU A 278 12.28 16.92 -11.08
C GLU A 278 12.28 15.42 -10.80
N ILE A 279 12.26 14.62 -11.83
CA ILE A 279 12.53 13.18 -11.70
C ILE A 279 13.95 12.98 -11.17
N LEU A 280 14.06 12.15 -10.14
CA LEU A 280 15.35 11.77 -9.59
C LEU A 280 16.13 10.90 -10.59
N ARG A 281 17.44 11.08 -10.62
CA ARG A 281 18.32 10.14 -11.31
C ARG A 281 18.40 8.86 -10.49
N LEU A 282 18.40 7.73 -11.19
CA LEU A 282 18.68 6.45 -10.55
C LEU A 282 20.20 6.33 -10.36
N ASP A 283 20.70 6.97 -9.33
CA ASP A 283 22.10 6.97 -8.91
C ASP A 283 22.23 6.62 -7.43
N GLU A 284 23.47 6.46 -6.96
CA GLU A 284 23.78 6.05 -5.59
C GLU A 284 23.09 6.95 -4.55
N ASN A 285 23.20 8.28 -4.69
CA ASN A 285 22.70 9.22 -3.70
C ASN A 285 21.18 9.24 -3.62
N SER A 286 20.53 9.38 -4.77
CA SER A 286 19.07 9.42 -4.86
C SER A 286 18.44 8.10 -4.42
N LEU A 287 19.02 6.98 -4.85
CA LEU A 287 18.54 5.66 -4.48
C LEU A 287 18.68 5.42 -2.97
N THR A 288 19.85 5.70 -2.41
CA THR A 288 20.12 5.58 -0.97
C THR A 288 19.12 6.41 -0.16
N ALA A 289 18.88 7.66 -0.56
CA ALA A 289 17.94 8.54 0.12
C ALA A 289 16.52 7.94 0.11
N ILE A 290 16.02 7.49 -1.03
CA ILE A 290 14.67 6.93 -1.16
C ILE A 290 14.52 5.59 -0.43
N VAL A 291 15.50 4.68 -0.55
CA VAL A 291 15.46 3.38 0.15
C VAL A 291 15.46 3.60 1.67
N ASN A 292 16.31 4.49 2.19
CA ASN A 292 16.34 4.81 3.61
C ASN A 292 15.01 5.40 4.10
N GLU A 293 14.33 6.20 3.28
CA GLU A 293 13.01 6.74 3.64
C GLU A 293 11.92 5.65 3.66
N VAL A 294 11.81 4.82 2.63
CA VAL A 294 10.79 3.74 2.62
C VAL A 294 11.05 2.67 3.67
N SER A 295 12.30 2.49 4.10
CA SER A 295 12.68 1.54 5.15
C SER A 295 12.26 1.97 6.56
N LYS A 296 11.86 3.22 6.76
CA LYS A 296 11.33 3.70 8.05
C LYS A 296 9.95 3.13 8.37
N THR A 297 9.24 2.59 7.37
CA THR A 297 7.89 2.06 7.52
C THR A 297 7.91 0.58 7.84
N ASN A 298 6.98 0.14 8.71
CA ASN A 298 6.80 -1.27 8.99
C ASN A 298 6.06 -1.97 7.83
N TYR A 299 5.96 -3.29 7.93
CA TYR A 299 5.12 -4.06 7.02
C TYR A 299 3.64 -3.87 7.33
N GLY A 300 2.84 -3.53 6.31
CA GLY A 300 1.38 -3.48 6.38
C GLY A 300 0.75 -4.23 5.21
N TRP A 301 0.05 -5.32 5.51
CA TRP A 301 -0.68 -6.09 4.51
C TRP A 301 -1.66 -5.21 3.72
N GLY A 302 -1.55 -5.18 2.40
CA GLY A 302 -2.38 -4.32 1.55
C GLY A 302 -2.27 -2.82 1.86
N GLY A 303 -1.21 -2.39 2.55
CA GLY A 303 -1.02 -0.99 2.95
C GLY A 303 -1.70 -0.59 4.27
N MET A 304 -2.27 -1.54 5.02
CA MET A 304 -2.93 -1.23 6.31
C MET A 304 -2.02 -0.46 7.25
N TYR A 305 -2.65 0.35 8.11
CA TYR A 305 -1.98 1.17 9.14
C TYR A 305 -1.01 2.20 8.58
N GLU A 306 -1.30 2.71 7.38
CA GLU A 306 -0.41 3.64 6.65
C GLU A 306 0.99 3.05 6.40
N GLN A 307 1.10 1.72 6.36
CA GLN A 307 2.35 1.00 6.08
C GLN A 307 2.37 0.51 4.63
N ARG A 308 3.38 -0.31 4.29
CA ARG A 308 3.54 -0.89 2.94
C ARG A 308 3.70 -2.40 3.00
N ASP A 309 3.17 -3.11 2.02
CA ASP A 309 3.57 -4.50 1.72
C ASP A 309 4.74 -4.52 0.72
N CYS A 310 5.18 -5.71 0.31
CA CYS A 310 6.33 -5.87 -0.58
C CYS A 310 6.17 -5.11 -1.90
N SER A 311 5.03 -5.21 -2.54
CA SER A 311 4.78 -4.63 -3.88
C SER A 311 4.42 -3.14 -3.82
N SER A 312 3.71 -2.67 -2.80
CA SER A 312 3.44 -1.24 -2.64
C SER A 312 4.70 -0.47 -2.27
N MET A 313 5.61 -1.06 -1.49
CA MET A 313 6.90 -0.45 -1.20
C MET A 313 7.70 -0.22 -2.48
N LEU A 314 7.83 -1.22 -3.34
CA LEU A 314 8.57 -1.08 -4.60
C LEU A 314 7.88 -0.08 -5.54
N ARG A 315 6.55 -0.11 -5.64
CA ARG A 315 5.80 0.85 -6.46
C ARG A 315 6.10 2.29 -6.05
N ASP A 316 6.01 2.57 -4.75
CA ASP A 316 6.22 3.92 -4.22
C ASP A 316 7.69 4.33 -4.30
N MET A 317 8.61 3.41 -3.98
CA MET A 317 10.05 3.64 -4.06
C MET A 317 10.51 4.07 -5.46
N PHE A 318 9.92 3.49 -6.51
CA PHE A 318 10.30 3.80 -7.89
C PHE A 318 9.56 5.02 -8.47
N ALA A 319 8.51 5.51 -7.83
CA ALA A 319 7.73 6.66 -8.32
C ALA A 319 8.56 7.95 -8.50
N PRO A 320 9.44 8.37 -7.57
CA PRO A 320 10.28 9.56 -7.74
C PRO A 320 11.27 9.47 -8.91
N PHE A 321 11.57 8.25 -9.37
CA PHE A 321 12.43 7.99 -10.54
C PHE A 321 11.62 7.93 -11.86
N GLY A 322 10.32 8.23 -11.82
CA GLY A 322 9.45 8.17 -13.00
C GLY A 322 9.16 6.74 -13.49
N ILE A 323 9.38 5.75 -12.66
CA ILE A 323 9.13 4.34 -12.97
C ILE A 323 7.80 3.93 -12.34
N TRP A 324 6.81 3.64 -13.17
CA TRP A 324 5.50 3.18 -12.73
C TRP A 324 5.48 1.65 -12.62
N LEU A 325 5.07 1.13 -11.47
CA LEU A 325 4.86 -0.29 -11.24
C LEU A 325 3.38 -0.60 -10.92
N PRO A 326 2.86 -1.77 -11.36
CA PRO A 326 1.54 -2.25 -10.96
C PRO A 326 1.45 -2.49 -9.45
N ARG A 327 0.20 -2.62 -8.94
CA ARG A 327 -0.02 -2.76 -7.49
C ARG A 327 0.45 -4.08 -6.91
N ASN A 328 0.21 -5.19 -7.56
CA ASN A 328 0.47 -6.50 -6.95
C ASN A 328 1.72 -7.19 -7.53
N SER A 329 2.31 -8.07 -6.72
CA SER A 329 3.56 -8.76 -7.04
C SER A 329 3.51 -9.56 -8.34
N LEU A 330 2.40 -10.23 -8.65
CA LEU A 330 2.24 -10.98 -9.89
C LEU A 330 2.23 -10.08 -11.13
N GLN A 331 1.61 -8.90 -11.03
CA GLN A 331 1.63 -7.93 -12.14
C GLN A 331 3.02 -7.30 -12.28
N GLN A 332 3.70 -7.01 -11.16
CA GLN A 332 5.07 -6.49 -11.19
C GLN A 332 6.04 -7.48 -11.84
N SER A 333 5.86 -8.79 -11.64
CA SER A 333 6.71 -9.81 -12.28
C SER A 333 6.58 -9.87 -13.81
N LYS A 334 5.61 -9.18 -14.39
CA LYS A 334 5.36 -9.13 -15.85
C LYS A 334 5.84 -7.81 -16.50
N VAL A 335 6.46 -6.92 -15.72
CA VAL A 335 6.96 -5.64 -16.20
C VAL A 335 8.37 -5.78 -16.75
N GLY A 336 8.65 -5.11 -17.89
CA GLY A 336 9.97 -5.13 -18.51
C GLY A 336 10.34 -6.45 -19.19
N ARG A 337 11.63 -6.77 -19.24
CA ARG A 337 12.12 -8.04 -19.78
C ARG A 337 11.95 -9.16 -18.75
N VAL A 338 11.13 -10.14 -19.06
CA VAL A 338 10.84 -11.27 -18.18
C VAL A 338 11.69 -12.48 -18.54
N ILE A 339 12.31 -13.09 -17.55
CA ILE A 339 13.04 -14.38 -17.65
C ILE A 339 12.35 -15.36 -16.72
N SER A 340 11.80 -16.46 -17.26
CA SER A 340 11.21 -17.53 -16.46
C SER A 340 12.31 -18.39 -15.85
N LEU A 341 12.16 -18.68 -14.54
CA LEU A 341 13.07 -19.56 -13.79
C LEU A 341 12.32 -20.83 -13.28
N SER A 342 11.05 -21.04 -13.66
CA SER A 342 10.16 -22.05 -13.05
C SER A 342 10.65 -23.48 -13.22
N ASP A 343 11.24 -23.80 -14.38
CA ASP A 343 11.61 -25.17 -14.73
C ASP A 343 13.11 -25.46 -14.54
N LEU A 344 13.81 -24.58 -13.85
CA LEU A 344 15.25 -24.66 -13.60
C LEU A 344 15.54 -25.21 -12.21
N SER A 345 16.70 -25.88 -12.06
CA SER A 345 17.27 -26.23 -10.77
C SER A 345 17.63 -24.98 -9.96
N ASP A 346 17.83 -25.11 -8.67
CA ASP A 346 18.19 -23.98 -7.82
C ASP A 346 19.57 -23.40 -8.20
N GLU A 347 20.53 -24.23 -8.61
CA GLU A 347 21.82 -23.80 -9.08
C GLU A 347 21.74 -23.00 -10.39
N GLU A 348 20.96 -23.47 -11.36
CA GLU A 348 20.70 -22.75 -12.62
C GLU A 348 20.02 -21.40 -12.37
N LYS A 349 19.03 -21.34 -11.46
CA LYS A 349 18.38 -20.08 -11.05
C LYS A 349 19.39 -19.09 -10.52
N ILE A 350 20.26 -19.53 -9.58
CA ILE A 350 21.30 -18.70 -8.97
C ILE A 350 22.25 -18.15 -10.04
N ASN A 351 22.72 -19.02 -10.95
CA ASN A 351 23.63 -18.64 -12.02
C ASN A 351 23.00 -17.60 -12.96
N ILE A 352 21.75 -17.82 -13.39
CA ILE A 352 21.03 -16.87 -14.26
C ILE A 352 20.80 -15.53 -13.55
N ILE A 353 20.43 -15.53 -12.26
CA ILE A 353 20.25 -14.28 -11.51
C ILE A 353 21.57 -13.51 -11.44
N LYS A 354 22.68 -14.19 -11.11
CA LYS A 354 24.03 -13.56 -11.04
C LYS A 354 24.49 -13.02 -12.39
N GLU A 355 24.13 -13.68 -13.50
CA GLU A 355 24.54 -13.27 -14.84
C GLU A 355 23.67 -12.17 -15.43
N LYS A 356 22.34 -12.22 -15.22
CA LYS A 356 21.37 -11.39 -15.95
C LYS A 356 20.75 -10.28 -15.13
N ALA A 357 20.74 -10.39 -13.79
CA ALA A 357 20.10 -9.41 -12.95
C ALA A 357 20.97 -8.16 -12.78
N VAL A 358 20.34 -6.99 -12.89
CA VAL A 358 20.98 -5.69 -12.69
C VAL A 358 20.59 -5.18 -11.33
N PRO A 359 21.54 -4.85 -10.43
CA PRO A 359 21.26 -4.31 -9.11
C PRO A 359 20.33 -3.11 -9.16
N PHE A 360 19.33 -3.08 -8.27
CA PHE A 360 18.29 -2.04 -8.14
C PHE A 360 17.40 -1.82 -9.38
N GLN A 361 17.48 -2.71 -10.39
CA GLN A 361 16.66 -2.64 -11.59
C GLN A 361 15.95 -3.97 -11.89
N THR A 362 16.30 -5.06 -11.20
CA THR A 362 15.71 -6.37 -11.43
C THR A 362 14.84 -6.78 -10.25
N LEU A 363 13.57 -7.11 -10.54
CA LEU A 363 12.65 -7.69 -9.58
C LEU A 363 12.71 -9.23 -9.66
N LEU A 364 12.82 -9.87 -8.51
CA LEU A 364 12.67 -11.32 -8.38
C LEU A 364 11.30 -11.63 -7.81
N TYR A 365 10.60 -12.59 -8.39
CA TYR A 365 9.24 -12.95 -8.00
C TYR A 365 9.13 -14.40 -7.56
N LYS A 366 8.51 -14.61 -6.42
CA LYS A 366 7.98 -15.88 -5.95
C LYS A 366 6.48 -15.74 -5.71
N LYS A 367 5.68 -16.77 -5.95
CA LYS A 367 4.21 -16.70 -5.78
C LYS A 367 3.83 -16.01 -4.47
N GLY A 368 3.15 -14.86 -4.60
CA GLY A 368 2.69 -14.04 -3.49
C GLY A 368 3.71 -13.04 -2.93
N HIS A 369 4.95 -12.99 -3.45
CA HIS A 369 5.99 -12.07 -2.98
C HIS A 369 6.88 -11.58 -4.10
N VAL A 370 7.34 -10.32 -3.99
CA VAL A 370 8.30 -9.69 -4.91
C VAL A 370 9.39 -9.02 -4.11
N VAL A 371 10.61 -9.10 -4.60
CA VAL A 371 11.81 -8.55 -3.97
C VAL A 371 12.66 -7.84 -5.02
N LEU A 372 13.47 -6.89 -4.60
CA LEU A 372 14.43 -6.18 -5.44
C LEU A 372 15.81 -6.82 -5.30
N TYR A 373 16.43 -7.20 -6.41
CA TYR A 373 17.82 -7.62 -6.42
C TYR A 373 18.73 -6.39 -6.22
N VAL A 374 19.65 -6.45 -5.25
CA VAL A 374 20.55 -5.34 -4.92
C VAL A 374 22.02 -5.67 -5.16
N GLY A 375 22.34 -6.88 -5.57
CA GLY A 375 23.70 -7.33 -5.87
C GLY A 375 24.06 -8.65 -5.22
N THR A 376 25.35 -8.85 -5.00
CA THR A 376 25.90 -10.03 -4.31
C THR A 376 26.79 -9.62 -3.12
N TYR A 377 26.81 -10.46 -2.11
CA TYR A 377 27.73 -10.32 -0.96
C TYR A 377 28.29 -11.70 -0.58
N ASN A 378 29.59 -11.82 -0.50
CA ASN A 378 30.29 -13.11 -0.26
C ASN A 378 29.84 -14.24 -1.22
N GLY A 379 29.53 -13.89 -2.49
CA GLY A 379 29.05 -14.83 -3.48
C GLY A 379 27.55 -15.15 -3.43
N GLU A 380 26.81 -14.71 -2.41
CA GLU A 380 25.38 -14.90 -2.26
C GLU A 380 24.58 -13.77 -2.90
N ILE A 381 23.38 -14.09 -3.40
CA ILE A 381 22.43 -13.10 -3.96
C ILE A 381 21.79 -12.33 -2.81
N ILE A 382 21.85 -11.00 -2.88
CA ILE A 382 21.25 -10.11 -1.89
C ILE A 382 20.02 -9.44 -2.47
N ILE A 383 18.97 -9.36 -1.65
CA ILE A 383 17.66 -8.80 -2.01
C ILE A 383 17.23 -7.76 -0.99
N PHE A 384 16.48 -6.77 -1.45
CA PHE A 384 15.78 -5.80 -0.60
C PHE A 384 14.27 -6.02 -0.73
N HIS A 385 13.59 -6.17 0.40
CA HIS A 385 12.15 -6.39 0.41
C HIS A 385 11.49 -5.97 1.71
N ASN A 386 10.20 -5.67 1.66
CA ASN A 386 9.38 -5.52 2.85
C ASN A 386 8.62 -6.82 3.11
N THR A 387 8.81 -7.42 4.27
CA THR A 387 8.22 -8.72 4.60
C THR A 387 7.63 -8.76 6.01
N TRP A 388 6.49 -9.46 6.15
CA TRP A 388 5.92 -9.76 7.45
C TRP A 388 6.78 -10.74 8.25
N GLY A 389 7.28 -11.79 7.59
CA GLY A 389 8.08 -12.81 8.26
C GLY A 389 8.52 -13.93 7.35
N ILE A 390 9.31 -14.83 7.91
CA ILE A 390 9.93 -15.97 7.25
C ILE A 390 9.27 -17.24 7.78
N LYS A 391 8.83 -18.13 6.88
CA LYS A 391 8.42 -19.49 7.26
C LYS A 391 9.62 -20.28 7.73
N THR A 392 9.45 -20.97 8.84
CA THR A 392 10.46 -21.87 9.40
C THR A 392 9.89 -23.27 9.52
N LYS A 393 10.76 -24.27 9.50
CA LYS A 393 10.37 -25.66 9.77
C LYS A 393 11.37 -26.23 10.78
N LYS A 394 10.86 -26.69 11.93
CA LYS A 394 11.67 -27.35 12.96
C LYS A 394 10.98 -28.64 13.36
N ASP A 395 11.69 -29.76 13.27
CA ASP A 395 11.20 -31.09 13.63
C ASP A 395 9.88 -31.48 12.94
N GLY A 396 9.74 -31.08 11.67
CA GLY A 396 8.53 -31.31 10.87
C GLY A 396 7.40 -30.30 11.10
N VAL A 397 7.47 -29.46 12.13
CA VAL A 397 6.46 -28.46 12.48
C VAL A 397 6.75 -27.14 11.75
N GLU A 398 5.75 -26.64 11.02
CA GLU A 398 5.81 -25.32 10.40
C GLU A 398 5.63 -24.21 11.45
N GLY A 399 6.47 -23.21 11.35
CA GLY A 399 6.43 -22.02 12.18
C GLY A 399 6.75 -20.78 11.36
N ARG A 400 6.89 -19.65 12.03
CA ARG A 400 7.37 -18.39 11.41
C ARG A 400 8.16 -17.54 12.37
N VAL A 401 9.09 -16.78 11.84
CA VAL A 401 9.78 -15.68 12.53
C VAL A 401 9.25 -14.38 11.92
N ILE A 402 8.81 -13.45 12.77
CA ILE A 402 8.28 -12.16 12.33
C ILE A 402 9.46 -11.20 12.12
N VAL A 403 9.50 -10.56 10.95
CA VAL A 403 10.42 -9.49 10.58
C VAL A 403 9.72 -8.14 10.68
N GLY A 404 8.58 -7.99 10.01
CA GLY A 404 7.66 -6.86 10.15
C GLY A 404 8.14 -5.54 9.54
N LYS A 405 9.16 -5.54 8.70
CA LYS A 405 9.76 -4.34 8.10
C LYS A 405 10.49 -4.63 6.80
N ALA A 406 10.96 -3.57 6.14
CA ALA A 406 11.90 -3.67 5.03
C ALA A 406 13.31 -4.07 5.52
N VAL A 407 13.95 -4.96 4.83
CA VAL A 407 15.27 -5.51 5.10
C VAL A 407 16.00 -5.80 3.80
#